data_63f9890fed779f6c535bd187bf7d3f71
#
_entry.id   63f9890fed779f6c535bd187bf7d3f71
#
_cell.length_a   1.000
_cell.length_b   1.000
_cell.length_c   1.000
_cell.angle_alpha   90.00
_cell.angle_beta   90.00
_cell.angle_gamma   90.00
#
_symmetry.space_group_name_H-M   'P 1'
#
loop_
_entity.id
_entity.type
_entity.pdbx_description
1 polymer ?
#
loop_
_entity_poly.entity_id
_entity_poly.type
_entity_poly.pdbx_seq_one_letter_code
_entity_poly.pdbx_strand_id
1 'polypeptide(L)'
;MKRLLLICISLLFVASCSEDEKPEGLLSQDKMINVLIDIQITEGIASAIPVAYDSSEVLYKLMEKEVFKKHQVEDSVFTQSLRYYLQYPGIMDNMYAQILDSLAARETIGIKKDEGEIF
;
A
#
# COMPACT_ATOMS: atom_id res chain seq x y z
N MET A 1 -9.34 37.24 34.95
CA MET A 1 -10.37 36.61 34.12
C MET A 1 -9.88 36.31 32.71
N LYS A 2 -9.40 37.29 31.94
CA LYS A 2 -8.89 37.09 30.57
C LYS A 2 -7.70 36.10 30.48
N ARG A 3 -6.78 36.14 31.43
CA ARG A 3 -5.64 35.22 31.50
C ARG A 3 -6.03 33.77 31.78
N LEU A 4 -7.05 33.58 32.61
CA LEU A 4 -7.59 32.25 32.95
C LEU A 4 -8.30 31.63 31.74
N LEU A 5 -9.01 32.45 30.95
CA LEU A 5 -9.70 32.05 29.74
C LEU A 5 -8.74 31.64 28.63
N LEU A 6 -7.59 32.34 28.50
CA LEU A 6 -6.53 31.98 27.55
C LEU A 6 -5.85 30.66 27.92
N ILE A 7 -5.66 30.40 29.21
CA ILE A 7 -5.09 29.12 29.70
C ILE A 7 -6.07 27.96 29.42
N CYS A 8 -7.38 28.15 29.66
CA CYS A 8 -8.39 27.14 29.36
C CYS A 8 -8.48 26.82 27.85
N ILE A 9 -8.36 27.84 26.99
CA ILE A 9 -8.36 27.67 25.54
C ILE A 9 -7.08 26.93 25.09
N SER A 10 -5.94 27.25 25.69
CA SER A 10 -4.66 26.56 25.41
C SER A 10 -4.69 25.09 25.83
N LEU A 11 -5.35 24.75 26.94
CA LEU A 11 -5.50 23.36 27.39
C LEU A 11 -6.43 22.53 26.47
N LEU A 12 -7.41 23.15 25.85
CA LEU A 12 -8.32 22.48 24.91
C LEU A 12 -7.63 22.06 23.61
N PHE A 13 -6.56 22.74 23.19
CA PHE A 13 -5.78 22.38 22.01
C PHE A 13 -4.85 21.17 22.21
N VAL A 14 -4.50 20.84 23.45
CA VAL A 14 -3.62 19.70 23.77
C VAL A 14 -4.36 18.38 23.79
N ALA A 15 -5.68 18.40 23.92
CA ALA A 15 -6.52 17.18 23.94
C ALA A 15 -6.92 16.66 22.54
N SER A 16 -6.46 17.28 21.46
CA SER A 16 -6.80 16.90 20.06
C SER A 16 -5.79 15.95 19.41
N CYS A 17 -4.92 15.27 20.18
CA CYS A 17 -4.22 14.09 19.69
C CYS A 17 -5.10 12.87 20.00
N SER A 18 -6.10 12.61 19.13
CA SER A 18 -6.67 11.28 19.07
C SER A 18 -5.63 10.40 18.38
N GLU A 19 -5.07 9.44 19.10
CA GLU A 19 -4.46 8.27 18.47
C GLU A 19 -5.55 7.69 17.59
N ASP A 20 -5.30 7.65 16.27
CA ASP A 20 -6.24 7.02 15.35
C ASP A 20 -6.41 5.56 15.80
N GLU A 21 -7.61 5.24 16.25
CA GLU A 21 -7.95 3.89 16.65
C GLU A 21 -7.67 2.94 15.49
N LYS A 22 -7.00 1.85 15.81
CA LYS A 22 -6.70 0.79 14.84
C LYS A 22 -8.01 0.34 14.19
N PRO A 23 -8.16 0.44 12.87
CA PRO A 23 -9.42 0.10 12.23
C PRO A 23 -9.76 -1.37 12.44
N GLU A 24 -11.05 -1.65 12.60
CA GLU A 24 -11.55 -3.01 12.66
C GLU A 24 -11.25 -3.72 11.34
N GLY A 25 -10.69 -4.93 11.42
CA GLY A 25 -10.29 -5.69 10.23
C GLY A 25 -8.99 -5.22 9.57
N LEU A 26 -8.15 -4.42 10.26
CA LEU A 26 -6.84 -4.01 9.78
C LEU A 26 -6.04 -5.21 9.26
N LEU A 27 -5.58 -5.14 8.02
CA LEU A 27 -4.67 -6.13 7.45
C LEU A 27 -3.32 -6.11 8.17
N SER A 28 -2.73 -7.28 8.39
CA SER A 28 -1.37 -7.38 8.93
C SER A 28 -0.35 -6.74 7.97
N GLN A 29 0.80 -6.35 8.49
CA GLN A 29 1.89 -5.81 7.65
C GLN A 29 2.30 -6.80 6.56
N ASP A 30 2.45 -8.08 6.89
CA ASP A 30 2.79 -9.13 5.92
C ASP A 30 1.74 -9.27 4.82
N LYS A 31 0.46 -9.20 5.19
CA LYS A 31 -0.63 -9.23 4.22
C LYS A 31 -0.60 -8.00 3.30
N MET A 32 -0.40 -6.82 3.87
CA MET A 32 -0.26 -5.57 3.11
C MET A 32 0.92 -5.63 2.14
N ILE A 33 2.08 -6.11 2.59
CA ILE A 33 3.28 -6.27 1.75
C ILE A 33 2.96 -7.17 0.56
N ASN A 34 2.35 -8.33 0.77
CA ASN A 34 2.03 -9.28 -0.29
C ASN A 34 1.05 -8.70 -1.31
N VAL A 35 0.03 -8.00 -0.85
CA VAL A 35 -0.94 -7.32 -1.74
C VAL A 35 -0.26 -6.20 -2.53
N LEU A 36 0.55 -5.37 -1.88
CA LEU A 36 1.27 -4.26 -2.52
C LEU A 36 2.28 -4.74 -3.55
N ILE A 37 2.97 -5.85 -3.32
CA ILE A 37 3.86 -6.47 -4.32
C ILE A 37 3.08 -6.81 -5.59
N ASP A 38 1.96 -7.50 -5.46
CA ASP A 38 1.16 -7.91 -6.62
C ASP A 38 0.52 -6.70 -7.32
N ILE A 39 0.14 -5.66 -6.58
CA ILE A 39 -0.32 -4.38 -7.16
C ILE A 39 0.79 -3.71 -7.97
N GLN A 40 2.01 -3.63 -7.46
CA GLN A 40 3.15 -3.04 -8.16
C GLN A 40 3.47 -3.81 -9.45
N ILE A 41 3.46 -5.12 -9.42
CA ILE A 41 3.65 -5.97 -10.60
C ILE A 41 2.53 -5.72 -11.62
N THR A 42 1.31 -5.66 -11.16
CA THR A 42 0.12 -5.41 -12.00
C THR A 42 0.18 -4.04 -12.68
N GLU A 43 0.59 -3.00 -11.96
CA GLU A 43 0.81 -1.66 -12.50
C GLU A 43 1.90 -1.65 -13.58
N GLY A 44 3.00 -2.34 -13.33
CA GLY A 44 4.08 -2.50 -14.30
C GLY A 44 3.63 -3.21 -15.57
N ILE A 45 2.85 -4.27 -15.46
CA ILE A 45 2.29 -5.00 -16.61
C ILE A 45 1.31 -4.12 -17.40
N ALA A 46 0.37 -3.47 -16.73
CA ALA A 46 -0.61 -2.60 -17.37
C ALA A 46 0.05 -1.44 -18.10
N SER A 47 1.12 -0.88 -17.55
CA SER A 47 1.89 0.21 -18.17
C SER A 47 2.72 -0.23 -19.38
N ALA A 48 3.09 -1.50 -19.46
CA ALA A 48 3.89 -2.06 -20.56
C ALA A 48 3.03 -2.44 -21.79
N ILE A 49 1.72 -2.56 -21.64
CA ILE A 49 0.83 -2.92 -22.74
C ILE A 49 0.58 -1.68 -23.62
N PRO A 50 0.86 -1.75 -24.94
CA PRO A 50 0.74 -0.62 -25.84
C PRO A 50 -0.72 -0.36 -26.26
N VAL A 51 -1.51 0.16 -25.34
CA VAL A 51 -2.90 0.58 -25.56
C VAL A 51 -3.08 2.05 -25.24
N ALA A 52 -4.20 2.64 -25.68
CA ALA A 52 -4.53 4.02 -25.34
C ALA A 52 -4.64 4.19 -23.80
N TYR A 53 -4.34 5.38 -23.31
CA TYR A 53 -4.31 5.69 -21.87
C TYR A 53 -5.61 5.28 -21.14
N ASP A 54 -6.76 5.63 -21.71
CA ASP A 54 -8.07 5.28 -21.13
C ASP A 54 -8.27 3.76 -21.00
N SER A 55 -7.80 3.01 -22.00
CA SER A 55 -7.85 1.54 -21.99
C SER A 55 -6.88 0.94 -20.98
N SER A 56 -5.71 1.55 -20.80
CA SER A 56 -4.72 1.16 -19.81
C SER A 56 -5.26 1.32 -18.38
N GLU A 57 -5.98 2.40 -18.09
CA GLU A 57 -6.60 2.62 -16.79
C GLU A 57 -7.70 1.59 -16.48
N VAL A 58 -8.55 1.29 -17.45
CA VAL A 58 -9.59 0.25 -17.31
C VAL A 58 -8.96 -1.11 -17.09
N LEU A 59 -7.92 -1.45 -17.85
CA LEU A 59 -7.18 -2.70 -17.72
C LEU A 59 -6.57 -2.81 -16.32
N TYR A 60 -5.91 -1.76 -15.84
CA TYR A 60 -5.32 -1.73 -14.49
C TYR A 60 -6.37 -2.00 -13.42
N LYS A 61 -7.52 -1.33 -13.46
CA LYS A 61 -8.60 -1.54 -12.50
C LYS A 61 -9.15 -2.96 -12.50
N LEU A 62 -9.24 -3.58 -13.66
CA LEU A 62 -9.66 -4.98 -13.77
C LEU A 62 -8.62 -5.92 -13.14
N MET A 63 -7.35 -5.69 -13.44
CA MET A 63 -6.24 -6.49 -12.89
C MET A 63 -6.10 -6.29 -11.37
N GLU A 64 -6.30 -5.08 -10.87
CA GLU A 64 -6.30 -4.79 -9.42
C GLU A 64 -7.40 -5.57 -8.68
N LYS A 65 -8.60 -5.66 -9.26
CA LYS A 65 -9.68 -6.49 -8.69
C LYS A 65 -9.27 -7.96 -8.59
N GLU A 66 -8.56 -8.49 -9.57
CA GLU A 66 -8.07 -9.87 -9.52
C GLU A 66 -7.00 -10.05 -8.42
N VAL A 67 -6.15 -9.04 -8.17
CA VAL A 67 -5.21 -9.04 -7.04
C VAL A 67 -5.96 -9.13 -5.71
N PHE A 68 -6.96 -8.30 -5.50
CA PHE A 68 -7.75 -8.35 -4.26
C PHE A 68 -8.47 -9.68 -4.08
N LYS A 69 -9.02 -10.22 -5.15
CA LYS A 69 -9.68 -11.54 -5.14
C LYS A 69 -8.70 -12.67 -4.81
N LYS A 70 -7.51 -12.66 -5.42
CA LYS A 70 -6.43 -13.62 -5.15
C LYS A 70 -6.04 -13.62 -3.67
N HIS A 71 -5.93 -12.46 -3.07
CA HIS A 71 -5.56 -12.29 -1.67
C HIS A 71 -6.76 -12.40 -0.70
N GLN A 72 -7.98 -12.55 -1.21
CA GLN A 72 -9.21 -12.55 -0.40
C GLN A 72 -9.34 -11.30 0.47
N VAL A 73 -9.08 -10.15 -0.12
CA VAL A 73 -9.12 -8.85 0.52
C VAL A 73 -10.16 -7.97 -0.18
N GLU A 74 -10.99 -7.30 0.58
CA GLU A 74 -11.90 -6.29 0.04
C GLU A 74 -11.16 -4.97 -0.19
N ASP A 75 -11.48 -4.27 -1.27
CA ASP A 75 -10.90 -2.97 -1.61
C ASP A 75 -11.02 -1.97 -0.45
N SER A 76 -12.19 -1.89 0.19
CA SER A 76 -12.42 -1.01 1.34
C SER A 76 -11.49 -1.32 2.52
N VAL A 77 -11.27 -2.60 2.81
CA VAL A 77 -10.38 -3.05 3.90
C VAL A 77 -8.93 -2.73 3.57
N PHE A 78 -8.50 -2.96 2.33
CA PHE A 78 -7.17 -2.58 1.86
C PHE A 78 -6.94 -1.08 1.95
N THR A 79 -7.88 -0.28 1.45
CA THR A 79 -7.80 1.19 1.46
C THR A 79 -7.73 1.75 2.89
N GLN A 80 -8.54 1.24 3.81
CA GLN A 80 -8.48 1.64 5.22
C GLN A 80 -7.16 1.24 5.88
N SER A 81 -6.68 0.03 5.60
CA SER A 81 -5.42 -0.46 6.14
C SER A 81 -4.23 0.35 5.63
N LEU A 82 -4.20 0.66 4.34
CA LEU A 82 -3.16 1.50 3.74
C LEU A 82 -3.17 2.90 4.35
N ARG A 83 -4.35 3.50 4.50
CA ARG A 83 -4.51 4.82 5.14
C ARG A 83 -4.00 4.81 6.58
N TYR A 84 -4.27 3.75 7.33
CA TYR A 84 -3.75 3.59 8.68
C TYR A 84 -2.21 3.54 8.70
N TYR A 85 -1.60 2.68 7.90
CA TYR A 85 -0.13 2.54 7.87
C TYR A 85 0.58 3.79 7.35
N LEU A 86 -0.03 4.56 6.44
CA LEU A 86 0.52 5.82 5.95
C LEU A 86 0.70 6.88 7.05
N GLN A 87 0.01 6.76 8.18
CA GLN A 87 0.18 7.63 9.34
C GLN A 87 1.44 7.29 10.15
N TYR A 88 2.07 6.16 9.88
CA TYR A 88 3.25 5.66 10.58
C TYR A 88 4.44 5.52 9.61
N PRO A 89 5.17 6.61 9.32
CA PRO A 89 6.24 6.60 8.31
C PRO A 89 7.28 5.52 8.53
N GLY A 90 7.69 5.25 9.77
CA GLY A 90 8.66 4.21 10.08
C GLY A 90 8.19 2.79 9.75
N ILE A 91 6.90 2.51 9.92
CA ILE A 91 6.29 1.22 9.52
C ILE A 91 6.23 1.14 8.00
N MET A 92 5.79 2.21 7.34
CA MET A 92 5.73 2.25 5.87
C MET A 92 7.09 2.09 5.23
N ASP A 93 8.13 2.75 5.74
CA ASP A 93 9.50 2.62 5.23
C ASP A 93 9.99 1.17 5.32
N ASN A 94 9.72 0.51 6.44
CA ASN A 94 10.07 -0.91 6.62
C ASN A 94 9.30 -1.82 5.64
N MET A 95 8.01 -1.59 5.48
CA MET A 95 7.19 -2.34 4.51
C MET A 95 7.68 -2.11 3.08
N TYR A 96 8.01 -0.88 2.71
CA TYR A 96 8.54 -0.53 1.39
C TYR A 96 9.88 -1.20 1.11
N ALA A 97 10.78 -1.23 2.09
CA ALA A 97 12.06 -1.93 1.97
C ALA A 97 11.85 -3.42 1.65
N GLN A 98 10.93 -4.09 2.34
CA GLN A 98 10.61 -5.49 2.10
C GLN A 98 9.96 -5.71 0.72
N ILE A 99 9.11 -4.79 0.25
CA ILE A 99 8.52 -4.83 -1.09
C ILE A 99 9.62 -4.73 -2.15
N LEU A 100 10.52 -3.76 -2.03
CA LEU A 100 11.63 -3.57 -2.97
C LEU A 100 12.57 -4.78 -3.02
N ASP A 101 12.92 -5.34 -1.87
CA ASP A 101 13.74 -6.56 -1.78
C ASP A 101 13.06 -7.74 -2.48
N SER A 102 11.75 -7.90 -2.29
CA SER A 102 10.97 -8.96 -2.91
C SER A 102 10.87 -8.81 -4.43
N LEU A 103 10.68 -7.60 -4.92
CA LEU A 103 10.64 -7.30 -6.36
C LEU A 103 12.01 -7.52 -7.01
N ALA A 104 13.10 -7.07 -6.39
CA ALA A 104 14.44 -7.28 -6.87
C ALA A 104 14.81 -8.78 -6.93
N ALA A 105 14.40 -9.55 -5.92
CA ALA A 105 14.62 -11.00 -5.93
C ALA A 105 13.87 -11.70 -7.07
N ARG A 106 12.64 -11.28 -7.37
CA ARG A 106 11.85 -11.84 -8.49
C ARG A 106 12.45 -11.50 -9.85
N GLU A 107 12.95 -10.28 -10.03
CA GLU A 107 13.66 -9.85 -11.24
C GLU A 107 14.88 -10.70 -11.49
N THR A 108 15.70 -10.94 -10.48
CA THR A 108 16.91 -11.79 -10.57
C THR A 108 16.58 -13.22 -10.96
N ILE A 109 15.48 -13.78 -10.45
CA ILE A 109 15.02 -15.12 -10.80
C ILE A 109 14.55 -15.16 -12.27
N GLY A 110 13.84 -14.14 -12.73
CA GLY A 110 13.39 -14.00 -14.12
C GLY A 110 14.57 -14.01 -15.10
N ILE A 111 15.57 -13.19 -14.86
CA ILE A 111 16.78 -13.10 -15.70
C ILE A 111 17.51 -14.46 -15.79
N LYS A 112 17.70 -15.15 -14.67
CA LYS A 112 18.35 -16.46 -14.65
C LYS A 112 17.57 -17.52 -15.42
N LYS A 113 16.24 -17.45 -15.43
CA LYS A 113 15.41 -18.38 -16.19
C LYS A 113 15.58 -18.16 -17.70
N ASP A 114 15.59 -16.91 -18.14
CA ASP A 114 15.77 -16.56 -19.55
C ASP A 114 17.16 -16.94 -20.05
N GLU A 115 18.20 -16.78 -19.25
CA GLU A 115 19.56 -17.24 -19.58
C GLU A 115 19.69 -18.78 -19.66
N GLY A 116 18.89 -19.50 -18.90
CA GLY A 116 18.86 -20.97 -18.90
C GLY A 116 18.13 -21.59 -20.09
N GLU A 117 17.26 -20.87 -20.78
CA GLU A 117 16.52 -21.34 -21.96
C GLU A 117 17.27 -21.12 -23.29
N ILE A 118 18.39 -20.42 -23.29
CA ILE A 118 19.20 -20.16 -24.51
C ILE A 118 20.18 -21.31 -24.84
N PHE A 119 20.27 -22.28 -23.98
CA PHE A 119 21.09 -23.48 -24.14
C PHE A 119 20.21 -24.74 -24.05
#